data_d637d66934adb6f19f32c5f885bcea01
#
_entry.id   d637d66934adb6f19f32c5f885bcea01
#
_cell.length_a   1.000
_cell.length_b   1.000
_cell.length_c   1.000
_cell.angle_alpha   90.00
_cell.angle_beta   90.00
_cell.angle_gamma   90.00
#
_symmetry.space_group_name_H-M   'P 1'
#
loop_
_entity.id
_entity.type
_entity.pdbx_description
1 polymer ?
#
loop_
_entity_poly.entity_id
_entity_poly.type
_entity_poly.pdbx_seq_one_letter_code
_entity_poly.pdbx_strand_id
1 'polypeptide(L)'
;MTLRPYQQEAHDAIIAWIKKNTLPCCIEAATGAGKSHIIAAVADTINAMSGGKHVLCLAPSAELVTQNAEKFRLTGEKCSIFSATVGEKSLRHPVVFGTPGTVINSIKRFGSQFAAVVVDECHGITPTVKSIIEEMKKVSPNLRVIGLSATPYRMGTGYIFGFWPNGKPVLESKTKNPYFEACVYRIQAHTLIEQGFLTKPTIGHIAVDGYQTLDMELNSRGQFDMIAIDRAYHGQGRKTSAIMADVVSQAKFLRGVMVFAATVRHAKECLESLPPDMSALVTGETPKKERDAIIKSFKAGKIKYIVNVSVLTTGFDAAHVELIAILRATESVGLLQQIIGRGLRIEEFKETCVILDY
;
A
#
# COMPACT_ATOMS: atom_id res chain seq x y z
N MET A 1 -17.84 -12.89 -6.62
CA MET A 1 -17.12 -12.25 -5.48
C MET A 1 -18.11 -11.36 -4.73
N THR A 2 -18.25 -11.51 -3.41
CA THR A 2 -19.15 -10.67 -2.59
C THR A 2 -18.35 -9.55 -1.96
N LEU A 3 -18.76 -8.30 -2.15
CA LEU A 3 -18.17 -7.13 -1.52
C LEU A 3 -18.74 -6.93 -0.11
N ARG A 4 -17.94 -6.41 0.81
CA ARG A 4 -18.42 -5.91 2.11
C ARG A 4 -19.23 -4.62 1.88
N PRO A 5 -20.15 -4.23 2.79
CA PRO A 5 -21.02 -3.06 2.58
C PRO A 5 -20.25 -1.80 2.14
N TYR A 6 -19.22 -1.41 2.86
CA TYR A 6 -18.40 -0.23 2.53
C TYR A 6 -17.63 -0.36 1.20
N GLN A 7 -17.28 -1.58 0.78
CA GLN A 7 -16.65 -1.81 -0.53
C GLN A 7 -17.67 -1.64 -1.65
N GLN A 8 -18.93 -2.07 -1.42
CA GLN A 8 -20.04 -1.85 -2.35
C GLN A 8 -20.34 -0.34 -2.48
N GLU A 9 -20.39 0.39 -1.37
CA GLU A 9 -20.58 1.84 -1.37
C GLU A 9 -19.48 2.55 -2.16
N ALA A 10 -18.22 2.16 -1.97
CA ALA A 10 -17.07 2.70 -2.70
C ALA A 10 -17.20 2.41 -4.21
N HIS A 11 -17.54 1.17 -4.57
CA HIS A 11 -17.80 0.77 -5.96
C HIS A 11 -18.89 1.63 -6.57
N ASP A 12 -20.04 1.74 -5.91
CA ASP A 12 -21.22 2.45 -6.43
C ASP A 12 -20.95 3.95 -6.59
N ALA A 13 -20.21 4.57 -5.66
CA ALA A 13 -19.76 5.96 -5.76
C ALA A 13 -18.87 6.19 -7.00
N ILE A 14 -17.90 5.29 -7.25
CA ILE A 14 -17.05 5.35 -8.45
C ILE A 14 -17.89 5.22 -9.71
N ILE A 15 -18.76 4.22 -9.78
CA ILE A 15 -19.62 3.97 -10.96
C ILE A 15 -20.59 5.13 -11.21
N ALA A 16 -21.17 5.69 -10.16
CA ALA A 16 -22.02 6.86 -10.26
C ALA A 16 -21.28 8.09 -10.82
N TRP A 17 -20.03 8.29 -10.40
CA TRP A 17 -19.18 9.39 -10.89
C TRP A 17 -18.85 9.22 -12.38
N ILE A 18 -18.29 8.08 -12.77
CA ILE A 18 -17.82 7.86 -14.15
C ILE A 18 -18.94 7.80 -15.19
N LYS A 19 -20.18 7.52 -14.77
CA LYS A 19 -21.38 7.63 -15.64
C LYS A 19 -21.68 9.08 -16.02
N LYS A 20 -21.40 10.02 -15.12
CA LYS A 20 -21.75 11.44 -15.28
C LYS A 20 -20.56 12.31 -15.71
N ASN A 21 -19.34 11.88 -15.41
CA ASN A 21 -18.12 12.69 -15.57
C ASN A 21 -17.03 11.95 -16.34
N THR A 22 -16.23 12.71 -17.08
CA THR A 22 -14.96 12.23 -17.68
C THR A 22 -13.74 12.66 -16.86
N LEU A 23 -13.96 13.51 -15.87
CA LEU A 23 -12.90 14.01 -14.96
C LEU A 23 -12.41 12.90 -14.05
N PRO A 24 -11.09 12.87 -13.75
CA PRO A 24 -10.51 11.88 -12.85
C PRO A 24 -11.11 11.94 -11.45
N CYS A 25 -11.42 10.79 -10.86
CA CYS A 25 -11.82 10.71 -9.45
C CYS A 25 -10.93 9.75 -8.66
N CYS A 26 -10.93 9.90 -7.35
CA CYS A 26 -10.28 8.91 -6.48
C CYS A 26 -11.19 8.53 -5.30
N ILE A 27 -10.78 7.49 -4.59
CA ILE A 27 -11.32 7.14 -3.27
C ILE A 27 -10.21 7.07 -2.24
N GLU A 28 -10.56 7.40 -0.99
CA GLU A 28 -9.75 7.13 0.19
C GLU A 28 -10.28 5.86 0.86
N ALA A 29 -9.47 4.81 0.89
CA ALA A 29 -9.80 3.56 1.57
C ALA A 29 -8.61 3.10 2.40
N ALA A 30 -8.80 3.00 3.71
CA ALA A 30 -7.74 2.67 4.67
C ALA A 30 -6.93 1.43 4.29
N THR A 31 -5.69 1.34 4.78
CA THR A 31 -4.88 0.12 4.65
C THR A 31 -5.63 -1.04 5.32
N GLY A 32 -5.75 -2.17 4.63
CA GLY A 32 -6.56 -3.30 5.10
C GLY A 32 -8.04 -3.27 4.70
N ALA A 33 -8.56 -2.16 4.13
CA ALA A 33 -9.95 -2.07 3.64
C ALA A 33 -10.25 -2.97 2.42
N GLY A 34 -9.25 -3.63 1.85
CA GLY A 34 -9.44 -4.52 0.70
C GLY A 34 -9.60 -3.76 -0.63
N LYS A 35 -8.80 -2.71 -0.86
CA LYS A 35 -8.75 -1.96 -2.13
C LYS A 35 -8.71 -2.85 -3.36
N SER A 36 -7.98 -3.97 -3.31
CA SER A 36 -7.87 -4.92 -4.42
C SER A 36 -9.22 -5.54 -4.82
N HIS A 37 -10.15 -5.73 -3.87
CA HIS A 37 -11.51 -6.21 -4.17
C HIS A 37 -12.35 -5.11 -4.83
N ILE A 38 -12.19 -3.85 -4.39
CA ILE A 38 -12.85 -2.70 -5.01
C ILE A 38 -12.34 -2.52 -6.45
N ILE A 39 -11.02 -2.59 -6.67
CA ILE A 39 -10.40 -2.53 -8.00
C ILE A 39 -10.97 -3.63 -8.90
N ALA A 40 -11.06 -4.86 -8.40
CA ALA A 40 -11.58 -5.99 -9.15
C ALA A 40 -13.04 -5.77 -9.58
N ALA A 41 -13.90 -5.37 -8.65
CA ALA A 41 -15.33 -5.11 -8.93
C ALA A 41 -15.53 -3.93 -9.89
N VAL A 42 -14.78 -2.84 -9.70
CA VAL A 42 -14.83 -1.66 -10.57
C VAL A 42 -14.40 -2.01 -11.99
N ALA A 43 -13.28 -2.74 -12.13
CA ALA A 43 -12.76 -3.15 -13.44
C ALA A 43 -13.74 -4.06 -14.20
N ASP A 44 -14.33 -5.02 -13.50
CA ASP A 44 -15.34 -5.93 -14.04
C ASP A 44 -16.59 -5.16 -14.51
N THR A 45 -17.13 -4.29 -13.66
CA THR A 45 -18.30 -3.46 -13.97
C THR A 45 -18.03 -2.53 -15.15
N ILE A 46 -16.86 -1.89 -15.23
CA ILE A 46 -16.52 -0.99 -16.35
C ILE A 46 -16.38 -1.79 -17.65
N ASN A 47 -15.75 -2.96 -17.62
CA ASN A 47 -15.64 -3.83 -18.78
C ASN A 47 -17.04 -4.20 -19.31
N ALA A 48 -17.93 -4.66 -18.45
CA ALA A 48 -19.32 -5.01 -18.81
C ALA A 48 -20.09 -3.80 -19.37
N MET A 49 -20.06 -2.65 -18.67
CA MET A 49 -20.79 -1.44 -19.08
C MET A 49 -20.30 -0.83 -20.39
N SER A 50 -19.04 -1.03 -20.74
CA SER A 50 -18.41 -0.47 -21.94
C SER A 50 -18.55 -1.38 -23.17
N GLY A 51 -19.28 -2.47 -23.08
CA GLY A 51 -19.42 -3.46 -24.17
C GLY A 51 -18.14 -4.29 -24.36
N GLY A 52 -17.46 -4.64 -23.28
CA GLY A 52 -16.26 -5.46 -23.30
C GLY A 52 -14.97 -4.71 -23.60
N LYS A 53 -14.96 -3.37 -23.56
CA LYS A 53 -13.72 -2.60 -23.68
C LYS A 53 -12.76 -2.89 -22.54
N HIS A 54 -11.49 -2.75 -22.82
CA HIS A 54 -10.44 -3.06 -21.87
C HIS A 54 -10.37 -2.05 -20.71
N VAL A 55 -9.93 -2.54 -19.55
CA VAL A 55 -9.61 -1.74 -18.37
C VAL A 55 -8.16 -2.00 -17.98
N LEU A 56 -7.36 -0.94 -17.87
CA LEU A 56 -5.99 -1.00 -17.40
C LEU A 56 -5.94 -0.70 -15.89
N CYS A 57 -5.48 -1.65 -15.09
CA CYS A 57 -5.24 -1.48 -13.66
C CYS A 57 -3.74 -1.34 -13.41
N LEU A 58 -3.28 -0.15 -13.05
CA LEU A 58 -1.88 0.14 -12.75
C LEU A 58 -1.60 0.01 -11.27
N ALA A 59 -0.53 -0.70 -10.93
CA ALA A 59 0.00 -0.78 -9.57
C ALA A 59 1.51 -0.53 -9.56
N PRO A 60 2.06 0.11 -8.50
CA PRO A 60 3.45 0.54 -8.47
C PRO A 60 4.47 -0.60 -8.42
N SER A 61 4.08 -1.79 -7.96
CA SER A 61 4.97 -2.95 -7.85
C SER A 61 4.40 -4.22 -8.48
N ALA A 62 5.28 -5.16 -8.81
CA ALA A 62 4.91 -6.45 -9.37
C ALA A 62 4.08 -7.29 -8.37
N GLU A 63 4.35 -7.17 -7.08
CA GLU A 63 3.62 -7.83 -6.01
C GLU A 63 2.16 -7.37 -5.98
N LEU A 64 1.92 -6.05 -6.04
CA LEU A 64 0.57 -5.49 -6.09
C LEU A 64 -0.16 -5.85 -7.40
N VAL A 65 0.53 -5.87 -8.54
CA VAL A 65 -0.03 -6.33 -9.81
C VAL A 65 -0.52 -7.78 -9.68
N THR A 66 0.30 -8.66 -9.12
CA THR A 66 -0.06 -10.08 -8.92
C THR A 66 -1.22 -10.21 -7.94
N GLN A 67 -1.16 -9.52 -6.80
CA GLN A 67 -2.21 -9.54 -5.79
C GLN A 67 -3.55 -9.04 -6.34
N ASN A 68 -3.56 -7.93 -7.07
CA ASN A 68 -4.78 -7.39 -7.67
C ASN A 68 -5.35 -8.32 -8.74
N ALA A 69 -4.50 -8.94 -9.57
CA ALA A 69 -4.91 -9.94 -10.55
C ALA A 69 -5.50 -11.19 -9.90
N GLU A 70 -4.93 -11.68 -8.79
CA GLU A 70 -5.46 -12.80 -8.02
C GLU A 70 -6.84 -12.47 -7.45
N LYS A 71 -7.02 -11.27 -6.90
CA LYS A 71 -8.32 -10.82 -6.39
C LYS A 71 -9.37 -10.67 -7.51
N PHE A 72 -8.95 -10.19 -8.69
CA PHE A 72 -9.85 -10.14 -9.84
C PHE A 72 -10.32 -11.53 -10.28
N ARG A 73 -9.44 -12.53 -10.30
CA ARG A 73 -9.82 -13.92 -10.64
C ARG A 73 -10.88 -14.52 -9.70
N LEU A 74 -11.07 -13.97 -8.50
CA LEU A 74 -12.17 -14.36 -7.61
C LEU A 74 -13.56 -13.92 -8.11
N THR A 75 -13.65 -13.06 -9.12
CA THR A 75 -14.91 -12.77 -9.81
C THR A 75 -15.38 -13.94 -10.69
N GLY A 76 -14.50 -14.87 -11.02
CA GLY A 76 -14.69 -15.93 -11.99
C GLY A 76 -14.15 -15.57 -13.38
N GLU A 77 -13.75 -14.31 -13.59
CA GLU A 77 -13.27 -13.81 -14.87
C GLU A 77 -11.75 -13.93 -15.01
N LYS A 78 -11.28 -13.99 -16.26
CA LYS A 78 -9.86 -14.04 -16.60
C LYS A 78 -9.30 -12.63 -16.81
N CYS A 79 -8.06 -12.42 -16.40
CA CYS A 79 -7.33 -11.17 -16.63
C CYS A 79 -5.96 -11.44 -17.26
N SER A 80 -5.39 -10.38 -17.82
CA SER A 80 -4.02 -10.34 -18.32
C SER A 80 -3.10 -9.63 -17.35
N ILE A 81 -1.82 -10.03 -17.33
CA ILE A 81 -0.77 -9.30 -16.64
C ILE A 81 0.16 -8.66 -17.67
N PHE A 82 0.53 -7.40 -17.44
CA PHE A 82 1.46 -6.65 -18.27
C PHE A 82 2.59 -6.06 -17.42
N SER A 83 3.52 -6.93 -16.99
CA SER A 83 4.64 -6.58 -16.12
C SER A 83 5.87 -7.41 -16.44
N ALA A 84 6.97 -6.74 -16.81
CA ALA A 84 8.24 -7.39 -17.10
C ALA A 84 8.81 -8.12 -15.88
N THR A 85 8.64 -7.54 -14.68
CA THR A 85 9.12 -8.12 -13.42
C THR A 85 8.33 -9.38 -13.04
N VAL A 86 7.04 -9.46 -13.41
CA VAL A 86 6.24 -10.69 -13.25
C VAL A 86 6.61 -11.73 -14.33
N GLY A 87 7.17 -11.29 -15.46
CA GLY A 87 7.53 -12.16 -16.60
C GLY A 87 6.41 -12.32 -17.62
N GLU A 88 5.35 -11.52 -17.55
CA GLU A 88 4.19 -11.59 -18.45
C GLU A 88 3.89 -10.22 -19.08
N LYS A 89 3.62 -10.19 -20.41
CA LYS A 89 3.22 -9.00 -21.18
C LYS A 89 2.05 -9.33 -22.10
N SER A 90 0.93 -9.74 -21.49
CA SER A 90 -0.29 -10.15 -22.19
C SER A 90 -1.34 -9.05 -22.23
N LEU A 91 -2.10 -8.97 -23.33
CA LEU A 91 -3.32 -8.17 -23.50
C LEU A 91 -4.49 -9.05 -23.98
N ARG A 92 -4.42 -10.36 -23.72
CA ARG A 92 -5.38 -11.34 -24.22
C ARG A 92 -6.79 -11.14 -23.64
N HIS A 93 -6.85 -10.76 -22.36
CA HIS A 93 -8.11 -10.55 -21.65
C HIS A 93 -8.38 -9.07 -21.44
N PRO A 94 -9.63 -8.63 -21.36
CA PRO A 94 -9.97 -7.21 -21.34
C PRO A 94 -9.53 -6.48 -20.07
N VAL A 95 -9.45 -7.15 -18.91
CA VAL A 95 -8.90 -6.54 -17.71
C VAL A 95 -7.42 -6.85 -17.63
N VAL A 96 -6.60 -5.79 -17.59
CA VAL A 96 -5.13 -5.86 -17.66
C VAL A 96 -4.52 -5.23 -16.41
N PHE A 97 -3.75 -6.00 -15.67
CA PHE A 97 -2.98 -5.50 -14.52
C PHE A 97 -1.53 -5.26 -14.93
N GLY A 98 -1.03 -4.03 -14.75
CA GLY A 98 0.28 -3.65 -15.26
C GLY A 98 1.11 -2.79 -14.32
N THR A 99 2.44 -2.86 -14.48
CA THR A 99 3.36 -1.93 -13.86
C THR A 99 3.62 -0.74 -14.79
N PRO A 100 3.62 0.52 -14.28
CA PRO A 100 3.77 1.72 -15.11
C PRO A 100 4.99 1.69 -16.02
N GLY A 101 6.16 1.25 -15.52
CA GLY A 101 7.39 1.17 -16.33
C GLY A 101 7.29 0.20 -17.51
N THR A 102 6.55 -0.92 -17.37
CA THR A 102 6.35 -1.85 -18.49
C THR A 102 5.33 -1.31 -19.49
N VAL A 103 4.26 -0.69 -19.01
CA VAL A 103 3.18 -0.15 -19.85
C VAL A 103 3.69 1.01 -20.71
N ILE A 104 4.41 1.99 -20.13
CA ILE A 104 4.91 3.14 -20.87
C ILE A 104 5.85 2.74 -22.03
N ASN A 105 6.71 1.75 -21.79
CA ASN A 105 7.62 1.22 -22.80
C ASN A 105 6.90 0.49 -23.95
N SER A 106 5.61 0.24 -23.82
CA SER A 106 4.78 -0.45 -24.82
C SER A 106 3.48 0.31 -25.09
N ILE A 107 3.45 1.62 -24.85
CA ILE A 107 2.23 2.44 -24.82
C ILE A 107 1.42 2.37 -26.11
N LYS A 108 2.07 2.19 -27.28
CA LYS A 108 1.41 2.05 -28.58
C LYS A 108 0.44 0.84 -28.66
N ARG A 109 0.57 -0.13 -27.75
CA ARG A 109 -0.35 -1.29 -27.64
C ARG A 109 -1.62 -0.98 -26.88
N PHE A 110 -1.67 0.17 -26.18
CA PHE A 110 -2.78 0.60 -25.32
C PHE A 110 -3.59 1.68 -26.05
N GLY A 111 -4.40 1.24 -27.01
CA GLY A 111 -5.16 2.13 -27.91
C GLY A 111 -6.62 2.35 -27.51
N SER A 112 -7.48 2.60 -28.52
CA SER A 112 -8.90 2.97 -28.35
C SER A 112 -9.78 1.86 -27.76
N GLN A 113 -9.28 0.64 -27.65
CA GLN A 113 -9.98 -0.46 -27.00
C GLN A 113 -10.10 -0.29 -25.47
N PHE A 114 -9.38 0.64 -24.85
CA PHE A 114 -9.45 0.88 -23.41
C PHE A 114 -10.52 1.91 -23.03
N ALA A 115 -11.38 1.57 -22.08
CA ALA A 115 -12.43 2.44 -21.51
C ALA A 115 -11.96 3.18 -20.25
N ALA A 116 -11.05 2.58 -19.47
CA ALA A 116 -10.62 3.15 -18.20
C ALA A 116 -9.19 2.76 -17.83
N VAL A 117 -8.60 3.63 -16.98
CA VAL A 117 -7.38 3.37 -16.21
C VAL A 117 -7.72 3.46 -14.72
N VAL A 118 -7.44 2.40 -13.98
CA VAL A 118 -7.56 2.33 -12.52
C VAL A 118 -6.15 2.36 -11.93
N VAL A 119 -5.87 3.30 -11.04
CA VAL A 119 -4.53 3.51 -10.45
C VAL A 119 -4.56 3.14 -8.97
N ASP A 120 -3.92 2.03 -8.63
CA ASP A 120 -3.70 1.64 -7.24
C ASP A 120 -2.56 2.46 -6.63
N GLU A 121 -2.65 2.76 -5.33
CA GLU A 121 -1.76 3.65 -4.58
C GLU A 121 -1.56 5.00 -5.30
N CYS A 122 -2.68 5.61 -5.70
CA CYS A 122 -2.71 6.83 -6.54
C CYS A 122 -2.12 8.09 -5.87
N HIS A 123 -1.83 8.05 -4.55
CA HIS A 123 -1.07 9.11 -3.88
C HIS A 123 0.30 9.31 -4.55
N GLY A 124 0.88 8.24 -5.08
CA GLY A 124 2.13 8.23 -5.84
C GLY A 124 1.93 8.43 -7.34
N ILE A 125 0.88 9.18 -7.81
CA ILE A 125 0.71 9.41 -9.26
C ILE A 125 1.95 10.09 -9.85
N THR A 126 2.78 9.27 -10.50
CA THR A 126 4.09 9.66 -11.02
C THR A 126 3.96 10.34 -12.39
N PRO A 127 4.98 11.08 -12.87
CA PRO A 127 5.02 11.56 -14.25
C PRO A 127 4.77 10.45 -15.28
N THR A 128 5.34 9.25 -15.06
CA THR A 128 5.13 8.08 -15.91
C THR A 128 3.66 7.67 -16.01
N VAL A 129 2.94 7.61 -14.88
CA VAL A 129 1.50 7.29 -14.87
C VAL A 129 0.70 8.36 -15.59
N LYS A 130 1.03 9.64 -15.38
CA LYS A 130 0.40 10.75 -16.11
C LYS A 130 0.61 10.64 -17.61
N SER A 131 1.85 10.38 -18.05
CA SER A 131 2.17 10.19 -19.47
C SER A 131 1.42 9.02 -20.10
N ILE A 132 1.27 7.89 -19.38
CA ILE A 132 0.44 6.76 -19.85
C ILE A 132 -0.99 7.23 -20.11
N ILE A 133 -1.60 7.91 -19.13
CA ILE A 133 -2.98 8.36 -19.24
C ILE A 133 -3.15 9.39 -20.37
N GLU A 134 -2.21 10.32 -20.51
CA GLU A 134 -2.22 11.33 -21.57
C GLU A 134 -2.12 10.69 -22.96
N GLU A 135 -1.20 9.74 -23.16
CA GLU A 135 -1.08 9.01 -24.44
C GLU A 135 -2.33 8.20 -24.76
N MET A 136 -2.93 7.54 -23.76
CA MET A 136 -4.18 6.80 -23.95
C MET A 136 -5.36 7.72 -24.25
N LYS A 137 -5.42 8.91 -23.65
CA LYS A 137 -6.48 9.90 -23.91
C LYS A 137 -6.43 10.47 -25.34
N LYS A 138 -5.25 10.53 -25.99
CA LYS A 138 -5.15 10.97 -27.40
C LYS A 138 -5.97 10.08 -28.34
N VAL A 139 -6.08 8.79 -28.02
CA VAL A 139 -6.81 7.80 -28.85
C VAL A 139 -8.15 7.40 -28.23
N SER A 140 -8.38 7.69 -26.97
CA SER A 140 -9.62 7.46 -26.22
C SER A 140 -9.97 8.70 -25.39
N PRO A 141 -10.54 9.77 -26.00
CA PRO A 141 -10.84 11.03 -25.32
C PRO A 141 -11.76 10.88 -24.10
N ASN A 142 -12.62 9.87 -24.12
CA ASN A 142 -13.56 9.55 -23.04
C ASN A 142 -13.00 8.55 -22.03
N LEU A 143 -11.69 8.31 -22.01
CA LEU A 143 -11.03 7.41 -21.05
C LEU A 143 -11.33 7.85 -19.60
N ARG A 144 -11.85 6.94 -18.79
CA ARG A 144 -12.09 7.19 -17.36
C ARG A 144 -10.82 6.93 -16.56
N VAL A 145 -10.58 7.77 -15.55
CA VAL A 145 -9.41 7.63 -14.67
C VAL A 145 -9.88 7.58 -13.23
N ILE A 146 -9.57 6.48 -12.56
CA ILE A 146 -9.97 6.20 -11.19
C ILE A 146 -8.72 5.93 -10.36
N GLY A 147 -8.58 6.59 -9.22
CA GLY A 147 -7.49 6.38 -8.26
C GLY A 147 -7.99 5.74 -6.97
N LEU A 148 -7.19 4.85 -6.39
CA LEU A 148 -7.43 4.32 -5.04
C LEU A 148 -6.18 4.53 -4.20
N SER A 149 -6.35 5.03 -2.96
CA SER A 149 -5.26 5.17 -2.01
C SER A 149 -5.79 5.10 -0.58
N ALA A 150 -4.95 4.65 0.35
CA ALA A 150 -5.23 4.82 1.78
C ALA A 150 -4.90 6.23 2.26
N THR A 151 -4.02 6.93 1.55
CA THR A 151 -3.46 8.22 1.94
C THR A 151 -3.35 9.13 0.73
N PRO A 152 -4.49 9.66 0.20
CA PRO A 152 -4.49 10.53 -0.99
C PRO A 152 -3.94 11.92 -0.70
N TYR A 153 -2.80 11.97 -0.03
CA TYR A 153 -2.12 13.15 0.48
C TYR A 153 -0.61 13.04 0.21
N ARG A 154 0.03 14.16 -0.11
CA ARG A 154 1.48 14.28 -0.28
C ARG A 154 2.07 15.31 0.66
N MET A 155 3.17 14.98 1.31
CA MET A 155 3.96 15.92 2.10
C MET A 155 4.30 17.16 1.27
N GLY A 156 4.16 18.32 1.85
CA GLY A 156 4.48 19.61 1.22
C GLY A 156 3.46 20.15 0.21
N THR A 157 2.64 19.31 -0.42
CA THR A 157 1.63 19.73 -1.42
C THR A 157 0.19 19.51 -1.01
N GLY A 158 -0.09 18.63 -0.05
CA GLY A 158 -1.44 18.33 0.44
C GLY A 158 -2.19 17.29 -0.38
N TYR A 159 -3.51 17.35 -0.39
CA TYR A 159 -4.38 16.39 -1.04
C TYR A 159 -4.21 16.39 -2.57
N ILE A 160 -4.36 15.21 -3.19
CA ILE A 160 -4.24 15.02 -4.64
C ILE A 160 -5.56 15.21 -5.39
N PHE A 161 -6.62 15.65 -4.71
CA PHE A 161 -7.96 15.90 -5.24
C PHE A 161 -8.49 17.27 -4.80
N GLY A 162 -9.46 17.81 -5.58
CA GLY A 162 -10.01 19.14 -5.38
C GLY A 162 -11.25 19.20 -4.50
N PHE A 163 -12.09 18.15 -4.50
CA PHE A 163 -13.36 18.13 -3.78
C PHE A 163 -13.52 16.89 -2.91
N TRP A 164 -14.10 17.07 -1.73
CA TRP A 164 -14.52 16.02 -0.81
C TRP A 164 -15.78 15.29 -1.32
N PRO A 165 -16.12 14.09 -0.78
CA PRO A 165 -17.33 13.34 -1.20
C PRO A 165 -18.63 14.13 -1.04
N ASN A 166 -18.66 15.08 -0.13
CA ASN A 166 -19.81 15.97 0.11
C ASN A 166 -19.85 17.20 -0.82
N GLY A 167 -18.97 17.26 -1.82
CA GLY A 167 -18.88 18.35 -2.79
C GLY A 167 -18.17 19.62 -2.25
N LYS A 168 -17.69 19.63 -1.01
CA LYS A 168 -16.95 20.79 -0.48
C LYS A 168 -15.53 20.80 -1.06
N PRO A 169 -14.98 22.00 -1.39
CA PRO A 169 -13.60 22.12 -1.86
C PRO A 169 -12.61 21.77 -0.75
N VAL A 170 -11.45 21.25 -1.14
CA VAL A 170 -10.32 21.00 -0.26
C VAL A 170 -9.55 22.30 -0.07
N LEU A 171 -9.68 22.93 1.10
CA LEU A 171 -9.06 24.22 1.42
C LEU A 171 -7.59 24.08 1.88
N GLU A 172 -7.20 22.91 2.37
CA GLU A 172 -5.91 22.65 3.01
C GLU A 172 -4.80 22.26 2.01
N SER A 173 -5.13 22.17 0.72
CA SER A 173 -4.17 21.77 -0.31
C SER A 173 -3.42 22.99 -0.83
N LYS A 174 -2.07 22.93 -0.82
CA LYS A 174 -1.20 23.91 -1.49
C LYS A 174 -1.17 23.70 -3.02
N THR A 175 -1.72 22.60 -3.51
CA THR A 175 -1.77 22.28 -4.94
C THR A 175 -2.90 23.04 -5.60
N LYS A 176 -2.56 24.01 -6.45
CA LYS A 176 -3.56 24.82 -7.19
C LYS A 176 -4.39 23.98 -8.16
N ASN A 177 -3.80 22.91 -8.74
CA ASN A 177 -4.43 22.03 -9.69
C ASN A 177 -4.17 20.56 -9.29
N PRO A 178 -4.96 19.98 -8.38
CA PRO A 178 -4.84 18.58 -8.02
C PRO A 178 -5.21 17.69 -9.23
N TYR A 179 -4.59 16.53 -9.33
CA TYR A 179 -4.78 15.65 -10.49
C TYR A 179 -6.20 15.06 -10.55
N PHE A 180 -6.76 14.68 -9.40
CA PHE A 180 -8.11 14.17 -9.32
C PHE A 180 -9.08 15.32 -9.03
N GLU A 181 -10.20 15.36 -9.75
CA GLU A 181 -11.26 16.35 -9.52
C GLU A 181 -11.84 16.18 -8.13
N ALA A 182 -12.24 14.94 -7.77
CA ALA A 182 -12.88 14.66 -6.50
C ALA A 182 -12.41 13.36 -5.87
N CYS A 183 -12.45 13.32 -4.54
CA CYS A 183 -12.57 12.11 -3.76
C CYS A 183 -14.05 11.75 -3.66
N VAL A 184 -14.49 10.67 -4.30
CA VAL A 184 -15.92 10.33 -4.39
C VAL A 184 -16.40 9.43 -3.26
N TYR A 185 -15.48 8.81 -2.53
CA TYR A 185 -15.78 7.98 -1.35
C TYR A 185 -14.61 7.99 -0.39
N ARG A 186 -14.92 7.92 0.91
CA ARG A 186 -13.91 7.89 1.97
C ARG A 186 -14.31 6.92 3.05
N ILE A 187 -13.40 5.99 3.39
CA ILE A 187 -13.54 5.11 4.54
C ILE A 187 -12.23 5.05 5.33
N GLN A 188 -12.28 5.49 6.57
CA GLN A 188 -11.13 5.59 7.46
C GLN A 188 -10.97 4.34 8.32
N ALA A 189 -9.75 4.13 8.83
CA ALA A 189 -9.43 2.95 9.63
C ALA A 189 -10.29 2.85 10.91
N HIS A 190 -10.53 3.98 11.60
CA HIS A 190 -11.35 3.98 12.83
C HIS A 190 -12.76 3.44 12.58
N THR A 191 -13.42 3.87 11.51
CA THR A 191 -14.76 3.37 11.14
C THR A 191 -14.75 1.87 10.87
N LEU A 192 -13.70 1.37 10.20
CA LEU A 192 -13.56 -0.06 9.93
C LEU A 192 -13.28 -0.87 11.20
N ILE A 193 -12.57 -0.29 12.17
CA ILE A 193 -12.33 -0.89 13.48
C ILE A 193 -13.64 -0.95 14.28
N GLU A 194 -14.40 0.15 14.34
CA GLU A 194 -15.71 0.21 15.01
C GLU A 194 -16.71 -0.79 14.42
N GLN A 195 -16.69 -0.97 13.11
CA GLN A 195 -17.53 -1.92 12.40
C GLN A 195 -17.01 -3.38 12.45
N GLY A 196 -15.86 -3.63 13.09
CA GLY A 196 -15.27 -4.96 13.20
C GLY A 196 -14.64 -5.49 11.90
N PHE A 197 -14.32 -4.63 10.93
CA PHE A 197 -13.64 -5.02 9.69
C PHE A 197 -12.11 -4.89 9.75
N LEU A 198 -11.59 -4.24 10.78
CA LEU A 198 -10.17 -4.18 11.13
C LEU A 198 -9.98 -4.45 12.62
N THR A 199 -8.83 -5.02 12.97
CA THR A 199 -8.41 -5.25 14.36
C THR A 199 -8.03 -3.91 15.02
N LYS A 200 -8.30 -3.77 16.30
CA LYS A 200 -7.95 -2.58 17.09
C LYS A 200 -6.44 -2.54 17.34
N PRO A 201 -5.73 -1.44 17.05
CA PRO A 201 -4.36 -1.24 17.52
C PRO A 201 -4.34 -0.89 19.00
N THR A 202 -3.32 -1.37 19.71
CA THR A 202 -3.01 -0.98 21.09
C THR A 202 -1.59 -0.48 21.16
N ILE A 203 -1.35 0.63 21.86
CA ILE A 203 0.01 1.11 22.10
C ILE A 203 0.60 0.27 23.22
N GLY A 204 1.72 -0.41 22.93
CA GLY A 204 2.43 -1.18 23.92
C GLY A 204 3.24 -0.28 24.87
N HIS A 205 3.61 -0.82 26.02
CA HIS A 205 4.47 -0.12 26.96
C HIS A 205 5.93 -0.25 26.52
N ILE A 206 6.60 0.89 26.34
CA ILE A 206 8.02 0.93 26.01
C ILE A 206 8.82 0.98 27.31
N ALA A 207 9.60 -0.08 27.58
CA ALA A 207 10.37 -0.22 28.79
C ALA A 207 11.82 0.33 28.67
N VAL A 208 12.25 0.68 27.46
CA VAL A 208 13.61 1.15 27.14
C VAL A 208 13.60 2.44 26.35
N ASP A 209 14.63 3.26 26.47
CA ASP A 209 14.75 4.50 25.69
C ASP A 209 14.89 4.23 24.20
N GLY A 210 14.08 4.91 23.40
CA GLY A 210 14.13 4.88 21.94
C GLY A 210 15.36 5.60 21.35
N TYR A 211 15.42 5.64 20.03
CA TYR A 211 16.49 6.35 19.31
C TYR A 211 16.31 7.86 19.42
N GLN A 212 17.44 8.59 19.39
CA GLN A 212 17.43 10.06 19.39
C GLN A 212 17.19 10.55 17.95
N THR A 213 15.97 10.99 17.66
CA THR A 213 15.54 11.43 16.32
C THR A 213 15.08 12.89 16.29
N LEU A 214 15.02 13.56 17.44
CA LEU A 214 14.50 14.92 17.55
C LEU A 214 15.31 15.97 16.75
N ASP A 215 16.61 15.74 16.57
CA ASP A 215 17.52 16.64 15.86
C ASP A 215 17.59 16.35 14.34
N MET A 216 16.76 15.44 13.84
CA MET A 216 16.73 15.10 12.42
C MET A 216 15.86 16.08 11.64
N GLU A 217 16.50 16.86 10.76
CA GLU A 217 15.80 17.81 9.89
C GLU A 217 15.32 17.14 8.59
N LEU A 218 14.17 17.61 8.11
CA LEU A 218 13.64 17.21 6.81
C LEU A 218 14.25 18.11 5.71
N ASN A 219 14.68 17.49 4.61
CA ASN A 219 15.10 18.22 3.42
C ASN A 219 13.92 18.91 2.71
N SER A 220 14.19 19.68 1.66
CA SER A 220 13.17 20.39 0.88
C SER A 220 12.10 19.49 0.24
N ARG A 221 12.33 18.18 0.19
CA ARG A 221 11.38 17.17 -0.30
C ARG A 221 10.57 16.54 0.83
N GLY A 222 10.75 16.97 2.08
CA GLY A 222 10.09 16.38 3.25
C GLY A 222 10.62 15.00 3.64
N GLN A 223 11.88 14.70 3.36
CA GLN A 223 12.55 13.44 3.68
C GLN A 223 13.72 13.70 4.62
N PHE A 224 14.01 12.77 5.51
CA PHE A 224 15.22 12.83 6.32
C PHE A 224 16.48 12.58 5.48
N ASP A 225 17.57 13.23 5.85
CA ASP A 225 18.88 12.96 5.27
C ASP A 225 19.36 11.54 5.65
N MET A 226 19.84 10.78 4.65
CA MET A 226 20.31 9.40 4.87
C MET A 226 21.49 9.31 5.82
N ILE A 227 22.35 10.34 5.87
CA ILE A 227 23.49 10.40 6.80
C ILE A 227 22.99 10.61 8.23
N ALA A 228 21.98 11.48 8.40
CA ALA A 228 21.36 11.71 9.70
C ALA A 228 20.66 10.44 10.21
N ILE A 229 19.94 9.73 9.33
CA ILE A 229 19.34 8.43 9.65
C ILE A 229 20.42 7.43 10.07
N ASP A 230 21.50 7.27 9.29
CA ASP A 230 22.53 6.29 9.62
C ASP A 230 23.21 6.62 10.96
N ARG A 231 23.48 7.89 11.26
CA ARG A 231 24.01 8.32 12.56
C ARG A 231 23.08 8.01 13.74
N ALA A 232 21.78 8.20 13.57
CA ALA A 232 20.80 7.98 14.64
C ALA A 232 20.64 6.50 15.00
N TYR A 233 20.75 5.62 14.02
CA TYR A 233 20.39 4.21 14.17
C TYR A 233 21.58 3.24 14.10
N HIS A 234 22.69 3.59 13.39
CA HIS A 234 23.83 2.69 13.23
C HIS A 234 24.81 2.78 14.39
N GLY A 235 25.42 1.64 14.73
CA GLY A 235 26.41 1.56 15.83
C GLY A 235 25.80 1.67 17.23
N GLN A 236 24.49 1.58 17.33
CA GLN A 236 23.72 1.61 18.59
C GLN A 236 23.47 0.20 19.16
N GLY A 237 24.37 -0.76 18.91
CA GLY A 237 24.15 -2.19 19.14
C GLY A 237 23.62 -2.54 20.55
N ARG A 238 24.11 -1.89 21.63
CA ARG A 238 23.56 -2.11 22.97
C ARG A 238 22.12 -1.64 23.11
N LYS A 239 21.77 -0.48 22.51
CA LYS A 239 20.42 0.06 22.52
C LYS A 239 19.51 -0.80 21.65
N THR A 240 19.94 -1.16 20.44
CA THR A 240 19.20 -2.07 19.55
C THR A 240 18.93 -3.40 20.23
N SER A 241 19.91 -4.00 20.92
CA SER A 241 19.72 -5.25 21.65
C SER A 241 18.73 -5.10 22.81
N ALA A 242 18.77 -3.99 23.55
CA ALA A 242 17.79 -3.73 24.63
C ALA A 242 16.36 -3.57 24.07
N ILE A 243 16.20 -2.83 22.97
CA ILE A 243 14.92 -2.67 22.28
C ILE A 243 14.41 -4.03 21.77
N MET A 244 15.27 -4.84 21.14
CA MET A 244 14.87 -6.16 20.66
C MET A 244 14.50 -7.12 21.79
N ALA A 245 15.17 -7.04 22.95
CA ALA A 245 14.81 -7.81 24.13
C ALA A 245 13.41 -7.40 24.67
N ASP A 246 13.09 -6.10 24.66
CA ASP A 246 11.75 -5.61 24.99
C ASP A 246 10.69 -6.12 24.00
N VAL A 247 10.94 -6.00 22.69
CA VAL A 247 10.07 -6.56 21.65
C VAL A 247 9.82 -8.05 21.85
N VAL A 248 10.87 -8.84 22.11
CA VAL A 248 10.75 -10.29 22.36
C VAL A 248 9.93 -10.58 23.60
N SER A 249 10.13 -9.81 24.68
CA SER A 249 9.38 -9.93 25.93
C SER A 249 7.88 -9.69 25.72
N GLN A 250 7.54 -8.60 25.05
CA GLN A 250 6.14 -8.24 24.75
C GLN A 250 5.50 -9.19 23.73
N ALA A 251 6.29 -9.76 22.84
CA ALA A 251 5.82 -10.73 21.84
C ALA A 251 5.67 -12.15 22.39
N LYS A 252 5.96 -12.43 23.66
CA LYS A 252 6.03 -13.80 24.20
C LYS A 252 4.85 -14.70 23.81
N PHE A 253 3.64 -14.17 23.89
CA PHE A 253 2.39 -14.90 23.61
C PHE A 253 1.75 -14.51 22.26
N LEU A 254 2.42 -13.69 21.45
CA LEU A 254 1.92 -13.21 20.15
C LEU A 254 2.48 -14.07 19.02
N ARG A 255 1.71 -14.19 17.93
CA ARG A 255 2.01 -15.09 16.79
C ARG A 255 3.01 -14.52 15.81
N GLY A 256 2.76 -13.32 15.27
CA GLY A 256 3.57 -12.69 14.24
C GLY A 256 4.04 -11.30 14.64
N VAL A 257 5.32 -11.02 14.42
CA VAL A 257 5.98 -9.76 14.76
C VAL A 257 6.63 -9.18 13.52
N MET A 258 6.31 -7.92 13.21
CA MET A 258 6.99 -7.16 12.15
C MET A 258 7.84 -6.06 12.78
N VAL A 259 9.13 -6.02 12.42
CA VAL A 259 10.07 -4.98 12.82
C VAL A 259 10.41 -4.13 11.61
N PHE A 260 10.15 -2.84 11.69
CA PHE A 260 10.47 -1.86 10.66
C PHE A 260 11.72 -1.09 11.03
N ALA A 261 12.84 -1.47 10.44
CA ALA A 261 14.13 -0.85 10.69
C ALA A 261 14.41 0.34 9.75
N ALA A 262 15.28 1.25 10.19
CA ALA A 262 15.61 2.48 9.47
C ALA A 262 16.46 2.24 8.22
N THR A 263 17.52 1.42 8.35
CA THR A 263 18.49 1.10 7.29
C THR A 263 18.77 -0.40 7.23
N VAL A 264 19.38 -0.86 6.14
CA VAL A 264 19.78 -2.29 6.00
C VAL A 264 20.81 -2.69 7.07
N ARG A 265 21.72 -1.80 7.43
CA ARG A 265 22.73 -2.04 8.51
C ARG A 265 22.04 -2.19 9.85
N HIS A 266 21.15 -1.25 10.18
CA HIS A 266 20.35 -1.29 11.41
C HIS A 266 19.46 -2.57 11.47
N ALA A 267 18.89 -2.96 10.35
CA ALA A 267 18.07 -4.18 10.27
C ALA A 267 18.88 -5.46 10.56
N LYS A 268 20.16 -5.50 10.19
CA LYS A 268 21.07 -6.60 10.55
C LYS A 268 21.35 -6.63 12.05
N GLU A 269 21.60 -5.48 12.68
CA GLU A 269 21.75 -5.37 14.15
C GLU A 269 20.48 -5.84 14.88
N CYS A 270 19.29 -5.49 14.38
CA CYS A 270 18.04 -6.00 14.90
C CYS A 270 17.91 -7.52 14.77
N LEU A 271 18.28 -8.08 13.61
CA LEU A 271 18.20 -9.52 13.36
C LEU A 271 19.15 -10.30 14.29
N GLU A 272 20.39 -9.83 14.47
CA GLU A 272 21.39 -10.44 15.36
C GLU A 272 20.94 -10.51 16.82
N SER A 273 20.01 -9.63 17.21
CA SER A 273 19.44 -9.55 18.57
C SER A 273 18.15 -10.35 18.75
N LEU A 274 17.68 -11.06 17.71
CA LEU A 274 16.47 -11.87 17.73
C LEU A 274 16.82 -13.38 17.73
N PRO A 275 15.88 -14.27 18.16
CA PRO A 275 16.08 -15.71 18.07
C PRO A 275 16.34 -16.16 16.62
N PRO A 276 17.50 -16.74 16.28
CA PRO A 276 17.91 -16.97 14.89
C PRO A 276 17.00 -17.95 14.15
N ASP A 277 16.49 -19.00 14.83
CA ASP A 277 15.64 -20.02 14.20
C ASP A 277 14.20 -19.53 13.91
N MET A 278 13.81 -18.39 14.48
CA MET A 278 12.46 -17.82 14.37
C MET A 278 12.43 -16.46 13.68
N SER A 279 13.56 -16.00 13.13
CA SER A 279 13.72 -14.64 12.64
C SER A 279 14.22 -14.62 11.20
N ALA A 280 13.80 -13.64 10.42
CA ALA A 280 14.33 -13.41 9.07
C ALA A 280 14.37 -11.94 8.71
N LEU A 281 15.26 -11.58 7.78
CA LEU A 281 15.43 -10.24 7.25
C LEU A 281 14.96 -10.19 5.79
N VAL A 282 14.16 -9.17 5.47
CA VAL A 282 13.76 -8.85 4.09
C VAL A 282 14.12 -7.41 3.76
N THR A 283 14.94 -7.23 2.73
CA THR A 283 15.34 -5.90 2.23
C THR A 283 15.09 -5.80 0.73
N GLY A 284 15.35 -4.62 0.16
CA GLY A 284 15.33 -4.43 -1.30
C GLY A 284 16.33 -5.29 -2.06
N GLU A 285 17.41 -5.70 -1.39
CA GLU A 285 18.47 -6.55 -1.95
C GLU A 285 18.17 -8.05 -1.88
N THR A 286 17.17 -8.45 -1.08
CA THR A 286 16.79 -9.87 -0.93
C THR A 286 16.25 -10.41 -2.26
N PRO A 287 16.89 -11.47 -2.84
CA PRO A 287 16.44 -12.05 -4.09
C PRO A 287 14.97 -12.50 -4.03
N LYS A 288 14.23 -12.35 -5.12
CA LYS A 288 12.78 -12.63 -5.16
C LYS A 288 12.44 -14.02 -4.63
N LYS A 289 13.17 -15.07 -5.07
CA LYS A 289 12.91 -16.46 -4.65
C LYS A 289 13.09 -16.64 -3.14
N GLU A 290 14.11 -16.03 -2.58
CA GLU A 290 14.39 -16.06 -1.14
C GLU A 290 13.32 -15.27 -0.36
N ARG A 291 12.98 -14.06 -0.82
CA ARG A 291 11.90 -13.24 -0.25
C ARG A 291 10.58 -14.00 -0.22
N ASP A 292 10.20 -14.63 -1.32
CA ASP A 292 8.96 -15.41 -1.41
C ASP A 292 8.96 -16.59 -0.41
N ALA A 293 10.11 -17.25 -0.22
CA ALA A 293 10.27 -18.34 0.75
C ALA A 293 10.15 -17.83 2.19
N ILE A 294 10.80 -16.72 2.53
CA ILE A 294 10.71 -16.07 3.85
C ILE A 294 9.25 -15.68 4.15
N ILE A 295 8.59 -15.01 3.20
CA ILE A 295 7.19 -14.59 3.34
C ILE A 295 6.27 -15.79 3.55
N LYS A 296 6.47 -16.87 2.80
CA LYS A 296 5.70 -18.11 2.97
C LYS A 296 5.91 -18.75 4.34
N SER A 297 7.15 -18.77 4.82
CA SER A 297 7.49 -19.30 6.15
C SER A 297 6.91 -18.46 7.29
N PHE A 298 6.93 -17.13 7.14
CA PHE A 298 6.32 -16.21 8.09
C PHE A 298 4.78 -16.38 8.13
N LYS A 299 4.12 -16.45 6.98
CA LYS A 299 2.67 -16.71 6.92
C LYS A 299 2.26 -18.06 7.47
N ALA A 300 3.14 -19.05 7.40
CA ALA A 300 2.94 -20.37 7.98
C ALA A 300 3.29 -20.46 9.48
N GLY A 301 3.71 -19.36 10.11
CA GLY A 301 4.10 -19.32 11.53
C GLY A 301 5.43 -20.02 11.85
N LYS A 302 6.21 -20.43 10.83
CA LYS A 302 7.55 -21.03 11.03
C LYS A 302 8.59 -19.97 11.42
N ILE A 303 8.42 -18.77 10.94
CA ILE A 303 9.16 -17.57 11.33
C ILE A 303 8.19 -16.69 12.11
N LYS A 304 8.59 -16.26 13.29
CA LYS A 304 7.80 -15.37 14.15
C LYS A 304 8.14 -13.89 13.95
N TYR A 305 9.44 -13.59 13.77
CA TYR A 305 9.94 -12.23 13.65
C TYR A 305 10.41 -11.97 12.21
N ILE A 306 9.84 -10.96 11.57
CA ILE A 306 10.30 -10.49 10.27
C ILE A 306 10.81 -9.06 10.40
N VAL A 307 12.11 -8.88 10.17
CA VAL A 307 12.75 -7.56 10.11
C VAL A 307 12.72 -7.09 8.67
N ASN A 308 12.34 -5.84 8.44
CA ASN A 308 12.31 -5.31 7.08
C ASN A 308 12.73 -3.84 6.99
N VAL A 309 13.17 -3.43 5.79
CA VAL A 309 13.50 -2.04 5.46
C VAL A 309 12.65 -1.64 4.26
N SER A 310 11.56 -0.92 4.51
CA SER A 310 10.66 -0.32 3.49
C SER A 310 10.07 -1.28 2.43
N VAL A 311 10.30 -2.59 2.51
CA VAL A 311 9.86 -3.55 1.48
C VAL A 311 8.46 -4.08 1.75
N LEU A 312 8.09 -4.29 3.02
CA LEU A 312 6.81 -4.87 3.41
C LEU A 312 5.74 -3.80 3.76
N THR A 313 5.99 -2.54 3.40
CA THR A 313 5.04 -1.43 3.61
C THR A 313 3.88 -1.45 2.62
N THR A 314 4.07 -2.03 1.43
CA THR A 314 3.03 -2.16 0.39
C THR A 314 2.96 -3.59 -0.12
N GLY A 315 1.76 -4.05 -0.52
CA GLY A 315 1.58 -5.36 -1.15
C GLY A 315 1.73 -6.60 -0.25
N PHE A 316 2.19 -6.45 1.00
CA PHE A 316 2.36 -7.57 1.91
C PHE A 316 1.07 -7.88 2.68
N ASP A 317 0.69 -9.14 2.73
CA ASP A 317 -0.52 -9.64 3.40
C ASP A 317 -0.17 -10.75 4.40
N ALA A 318 -0.25 -10.43 5.71
CA ALA A 318 -0.10 -11.39 6.80
C ALA A 318 -1.03 -10.99 7.95
N ALA A 319 -2.20 -11.61 8.01
CA ALA A 319 -3.24 -11.26 8.96
C ALA A 319 -2.88 -11.61 10.41
N HIS A 320 -2.03 -12.65 10.61
CA HIS A 320 -1.57 -13.13 11.92
C HIS A 320 -0.58 -12.19 12.64
N VAL A 321 -0.24 -11.05 12.06
CA VAL A 321 0.66 -10.06 12.72
C VAL A 321 -0.05 -9.42 13.90
N GLU A 322 0.48 -9.62 15.10
CA GLU A 322 -0.08 -9.14 16.38
C GLU A 322 0.81 -8.11 17.07
N LEU A 323 2.04 -7.90 16.57
CA LEU A 323 2.92 -6.85 17.03
C LEU A 323 3.66 -6.19 15.86
N ILE A 324 3.70 -4.86 15.89
CA ILE A 324 4.51 -4.03 14.98
C ILE A 324 5.47 -3.21 15.83
N ALA A 325 6.76 -3.40 15.63
CA ALA A 325 7.81 -2.58 16.22
C ALA A 325 8.36 -1.61 15.16
N ILE A 326 8.27 -0.32 15.44
CA ILE A 326 8.71 0.77 14.56
C ILE A 326 10.02 1.29 15.12
N LEU A 327 11.12 0.94 14.45
CA LEU A 327 12.47 1.35 14.79
C LEU A 327 13.03 2.23 13.66
N ARG A 328 12.21 3.17 13.22
CA ARG A 328 12.59 4.13 12.18
C ARG A 328 11.86 5.44 12.35
N ALA A 329 12.54 6.53 12.08
CA ALA A 329 11.86 7.81 11.92
C ALA A 329 10.87 7.73 10.74
N THR A 330 9.67 8.24 10.95
CA THR A 330 8.59 8.19 9.97
C THR A 330 8.32 9.59 9.44
N GLU A 331 8.67 9.84 8.18
CA GLU A 331 8.58 11.17 7.55
C GLU A 331 7.14 11.60 7.27
N SER A 332 6.21 10.65 7.20
CA SER A 332 4.82 10.98 6.85
C SER A 332 3.80 10.13 7.60
N VAL A 333 2.69 10.78 7.94
CA VAL A 333 1.50 10.11 8.49
C VAL A 333 1.03 8.96 7.58
N GLY A 334 1.15 9.14 6.26
CA GLY A 334 0.78 8.10 5.30
C GLY A 334 1.62 6.84 5.42
N LEU A 335 2.94 6.97 5.59
CA LEU A 335 3.83 5.83 5.81
C LEU A 335 3.53 5.13 7.14
N LEU A 336 3.31 5.91 8.21
CA LEU A 336 2.92 5.38 9.52
C LEU A 336 1.62 4.58 9.43
N GLN A 337 0.60 5.12 8.77
CA GLN A 337 -0.68 4.42 8.53
C GLN A 337 -0.50 3.13 7.72
N GLN A 338 0.39 3.12 6.72
CA GLN A 338 0.69 1.92 5.96
C GLN A 338 1.40 0.84 6.81
N ILE A 339 2.34 1.24 7.67
CA ILE A 339 3.04 0.35 8.60
C ILE A 339 2.04 -0.26 9.59
N ILE A 340 1.32 0.57 10.33
CA ILE A 340 0.33 0.12 11.33
C ILE A 340 -0.75 -0.75 10.67
N GLY A 341 -1.23 -0.34 9.51
CA GLY A 341 -2.25 -1.06 8.74
C GLY A 341 -1.89 -2.51 8.36
N ARG A 342 -0.60 -2.90 8.44
CA ARG A 342 -0.20 -4.30 8.26
C ARG A 342 -0.68 -5.19 9.40
N GLY A 343 -0.73 -4.65 10.60
CA GLY A 343 -1.22 -5.37 11.78
C GLY A 343 -2.72 -5.26 12.04
N LEU A 344 -3.46 -4.44 11.27
CA LEU A 344 -4.90 -4.25 11.56
C LEU A 344 -5.81 -5.26 10.85
N ARG A 345 -5.28 -6.22 10.11
CA ARG A 345 -6.10 -7.23 9.45
C ARG A 345 -6.71 -8.20 10.45
N ILE A 346 -7.96 -8.56 10.21
CA ILE A 346 -8.68 -9.53 11.03
C ILE A 346 -8.12 -10.93 10.77
N GLU A 347 -7.93 -11.66 11.84
CA GLU A 347 -7.54 -13.06 11.85
C GLU A 347 -8.29 -13.75 13.00
N GLU A 348 -8.55 -15.03 12.88
CA GLU A 348 -9.16 -15.81 13.94
C GLU A 348 -8.30 -15.78 15.22
N PHE A 349 -8.92 -15.59 16.37
CA PHE A 349 -8.27 -15.44 17.69
C PHE A 349 -7.35 -14.21 17.84
N LYS A 350 -7.42 -13.25 16.93
CA LYS A 350 -6.68 -12.00 17.04
C LYS A 350 -7.59 -10.88 17.52
N GLU A 351 -7.36 -10.43 18.75
CA GLU A 351 -8.15 -9.35 19.37
C GLU A 351 -7.58 -7.96 19.07
N THR A 352 -6.26 -7.82 19.15
CA THR A 352 -5.57 -6.55 19.00
C THR A 352 -4.26 -6.69 18.21
N CYS A 353 -3.67 -5.58 17.82
CA CYS A 353 -2.30 -5.51 17.35
C CYS A 353 -1.52 -4.49 18.19
N VAL A 354 -0.46 -4.94 18.85
CA VAL A 354 0.41 -4.09 19.66
C VAL A 354 1.33 -3.26 18.75
N ILE A 355 1.40 -1.97 19.00
CA ILE A 355 2.30 -1.04 18.29
C ILE A 355 3.33 -0.55 19.30
N LEU A 356 4.61 -0.77 18.99
CA LEU A 356 5.76 -0.25 19.72
C LEU A 356 6.51 0.73 18.81
N ASP A 357 6.70 1.95 19.26
CA ASP A 357 7.36 3.03 18.50
C ASP A 357 8.56 3.52 19.33
N TYR A 358 9.80 3.18 18.91
CA TYR A 358 11.04 3.42 19.63
C TYR A 358 11.85 4.60 19.11
#